data_55cbd3159c6fac68ce7be23dade4fb5d
#
_entry.id   55cbd3159c6fac68ce7be23dade4fb5d
#
_cell.length_a   1.000
_cell.length_b   1.000
_cell.length_c   1.000
_cell.angle_alpha   90.00
_cell.angle_beta   90.00
_cell.angle_gamma   90.00
#
_symmetry.space_group_name_H-M   'P 1'
#
loop_
_entity.id
_entity.type
_entity.pdbx_description
1 polymer ?
#
loop_
_entity_poly.entity_id
_entity_poly.type
_entity_poly.pdbx_seq_one_letter_code
_entity_poly.pdbx_strand_id
1 'polypeptide(L)'
;EVIHNLIENYSVNDFKKEIADSYLKFETLRVANSELEEEDQDPTFNAYTEAARADSPAQQAFRFETLLNFILKEVSEMTTKDKKRAFTDQQRVAIYQIYEGICQVCQSHVEFAEYHADHKNPHSAGGETKISNGQVLCASCNLHKSASH
;
A
#
# COMPACT_ATOMS: atom_id res chain seq x y z
N GLU A 1 7.55 -6.64 10.87
CA GLU A 1 8.18 -6.45 9.53
C GLU A 1 7.17 -6.67 8.39
N VAL A 2 6.47 -7.85 8.30
CA VAL A 2 5.51 -8.13 7.20
C VAL A 2 4.41 -7.08 7.11
N ILE A 3 3.75 -6.75 8.20
CA ILE A 3 2.68 -5.74 8.24
C ILE A 3 3.22 -4.36 7.85
N HIS A 4 4.41 -4.00 8.28
CA HIS A 4 5.06 -2.74 7.90
C HIS A 4 5.31 -2.67 6.39
N ASN A 5 5.86 -3.74 5.80
CA ASN A 5 6.07 -3.84 4.35
C ASN A 5 4.75 -3.74 3.55
N LEU A 6 3.69 -4.43 4.02
CA LEU A 6 2.38 -4.35 3.40
C LEU A 6 1.83 -2.91 3.43
N ILE A 7 1.93 -2.23 4.58
CA ILE A 7 1.47 -0.84 4.73
C ILE A 7 2.27 0.12 3.82
N GLU A 8 3.57 -0.09 3.68
CA GLU A 8 4.42 0.78 2.84
C GLU A 8 4.20 0.58 1.35
N ASN A 9 4.01 -0.66 0.90
CA ASN A 9 4.07 -1.00 -0.52
C ASN A 9 2.71 -1.31 -1.16
N TYR A 10 1.65 -1.55 -0.38
CA TYR A 10 0.34 -1.96 -0.87
C TYR A 10 -0.80 -1.11 -0.31
N SER A 11 -1.91 -1.06 -1.05
CA SER A 11 -3.16 -0.42 -0.61
C SER A 11 -3.91 -1.36 0.32
N VAL A 12 -3.61 -1.30 1.63
CA VAL A 12 -4.08 -2.26 2.64
C VAL A 12 -5.39 -1.87 3.34
N ASN A 13 -5.87 -0.62 3.17
CA ASN A 13 -6.98 -0.12 3.99
C ASN A 13 -8.27 -0.92 3.87
N ASP A 14 -8.60 -1.39 2.66
CA ASP A 14 -9.81 -2.15 2.38
C ASP A 14 -9.62 -3.67 2.63
N PHE A 15 -8.40 -4.12 2.95
CA PHE A 15 -8.02 -5.53 3.09
C PHE A 15 -7.50 -5.91 4.48
N LYS A 16 -7.71 -5.05 5.49
CA LYS A 16 -7.15 -5.29 6.84
C LYS A 16 -7.64 -6.60 7.46
N LYS A 17 -8.93 -6.91 7.25
CA LYS A 17 -9.52 -8.15 7.76
C LYS A 17 -8.97 -9.36 7.01
N GLU A 18 -8.94 -9.31 5.69
CA GLU A 18 -8.45 -10.37 4.82
C GLU A 18 -6.96 -10.67 5.11
N ILE A 19 -6.16 -9.65 5.36
CA ILE A 19 -4.75 -9.80 5.77
C ILE A 19 -4.65 -10.51 7.12
N ALA A 20 -5.47 -10.12 8.10
CA ALA A 20 -5.49 -10.76 9.41
C ALA A 20 -5.97 -12.22 9.33
N ASP A 21 -7.02 -12.48 8.56
CA ASP A 21 -7.56 -13.82 8.33
C ASP A 21 -6.52 -14.71 7.61
N SER A 22 -5.78 -14.16 6.64
CA SER A 22 -4.69 -14.86 5.94
C SER A 22 -3.55 -15.24 6.88
N TYR A 23 -3.18 -14.36 7.80
CA TYR A 23 -2.17 -14.67 8.82
C TYR A 23 -2.63 -15.81 9.74
N LEU A 24 -3.87 -15.76 10.23
CA LEU A 24 -4.44 -16.81 11.06
C LEU A 24 -4.54 -18.15 10.30
N LYS A 25 -4.92 -18.11 9.03
CA LYS A 25 -4.94 -19.28 8.15
C LYS A 25 -3.54 -19.88 8.00
N PHE A 26 -2.51 -19.05 7.76
CA PHE A 26 -1.12 -19.51 7.68
C PHE A 26 -0.70 -20.25 8.94
N GLU A 27 -0.93 -19.67 10.11
CA GLU A 27 -0.57 -20.30 11.40
C GLU A 27 -1.36 -21.59 11.65
N THR A 28 -2.65 -21.62 11.30
CA THR A 28 -3.46 -22.85 11.40
C THR A 28 -2.93 -23.97 10.53
N LEU A 29 -2.60 -23.65 9.27
CA LEU A 29 -2.03 -24.63 8.33
C LEU A 29 -0.65 -25.12 8.80
N ARG A 30 0.19 -24.22 9.29
CA ARG A 30 1.53 -24.53 9.82
C ARG A 30 1.46 -25.51 11.00
N VAL A 31 0.53 -25.26 11.94
CA VAL A 31 0.33 -26.16 13.09
C VAL A 31 -0.20 -27.52 12.61
N ALA A 32 -1.24 -27.53 11.78
CA ALA A 32 -1.80 -28.77 11.24
C ALA A 32 -0.76 -29.59 10.47
N ASN A 33 0.13 -28.91 9.71
CA ASN A 33 1.22 -29.60 8.99
C ASN A 33 2.16 -30.37 9.92
N SER A 34 2.39 -29.85 11.14
CA SER A 34 3.27 -30.52 12.10
C SER A 34 2.66 -31.79 12.72
N GLU A 35 1.35 -32.00 12.55
CA GLU A 35 0.61 -33.17 13.05
C GLU A 35 0.49 -34.27 12.00
N LEU A 36 0.89 -34.01 10.74
CA LEU A 36 0.88 -34.99 9.65
C LEU A 36 2.10 -35.91 9.74
N GLU A 37 2.00 -37.09 9.12
CA GLU A 37 3.16 -37.96 8.87
C GLU A 37 4.18 -37.24 7.98
N GLU A 38 5.47 -37.53 8.16
CA GLU A 38 6.58 -36.79 7.52
C GLU A 38 6.44 -36.73 5.98
N GLU A 39 5.94 -37.81 5.36
CA GLU A 39 5.73 -37.91 3.91
C GLU A 39 4.60 -37.02 3.38
N ASP A 40 3.65 -36.64 4.24
CA ASP A 40 2.50 -35.80 3.91
C ASP A 40 2.70 -34.33 4.25
N GLN A 41 3.80 -33.99 4.90
CA GLN A 41 4.09 -32.62 5.33
C GLN A 41 4.51 -31.71 4.16
N ASP A 42 3.95 -30.48 4.12
CA ASP A 42 4.41 -29.44 3.21
C ASP A 42 5.80 -28.90 3.65
N PRO A 43 6.83 -29.04 2.80
CA PRO A 43 8.18 -28.62 3.12
C PRO A 43 8.31 -27.12 3.39
N THR A 44 7.39 -26.29 2.89
CA THR A 44 7.39 -24.84 3.12
C THR A 44 7.14 -24.51 4.59
N PHE A 45 6.13 -25.18 5.20
CA PHE A 45 5.84 -24.98 6.63
C PHE A 45 6.92 -25.57 7.52
N ASN A 46 7.55 -26.68 7.12
CA ASN A 46 8.68 -27.25 7.83
C ASN A 46 9.88 -26.30 7.82
N ALA A 47 10.25 -25.77 6.67
CA ALA A 47 11.33 -24.79 6.52
C ALA A 47 11.06 -23.50 7.29
N TYR A 48 9.81 -23.00 7.28
CA TYR A 48 9.41 -21.83 8.07
C TYR A 48 9.57 -22.09 9.58
N THR A 49 9.13 -23.25 10.05
CA THR A 49 9.21 -23.65 11.47
C THR A 49 10.67 -23.82 11.90
N GLU A 50 11.51 -24.40 11.06
CA GLU A 50 12.93 -24.56 11.34
C GLU A 50 13.64 -23.19 11.36
N ALA A 51 13.33 -22.31 10.43
CA ALA A 51 13.84 -20.94 10.41
C ALA A 51 13.41 -20.11 11.63
N ALA A 52 12.31 -20.51 12.32
CA ALA A 52 11.86 -19.85 13.57
C ALA A 52 12.71 -20.23 14.79
N ARG A 53 13.50 -21.31 14.71
CA ARG A 53 14.35 -21.77 15.83
C ARG A 53 15.68 -21.03 15.92
N ALA A 54 16.04 -20.27 14.90
CA ALA A 54 17.28 -19.51 14.85
C ALA A 54 17.01 -18.05 14.45
N ASP A 55 17.84 -17.14 14.91
CA ASP A 55 17.62 -15.69 14.76
C ASP A 55 18.67 -15.01 13.87
N SER A 56 19.12 -15.72 12.80
CA SER A 56 20.00 -15.10 11.81
C SER A 56 19.22 -14.20 10.84
N PRO A 57 19.87 -13.16 10.28
CA PRO A 57 19.22 -12.29 9.27
C PRO A 57 18.65 -13.06 8.07
N ALA A 58 19.32 -14.13 7.63
CA ALA A 58 18.83 -14.96 6.53
C ALA A 58 17.55 -15.69 6.87
N GLN A 59 17.41 -16.21 8.08
CA GLN A 59 16.21 -16.91 8.53
C GLN A 59 15.05 -15.96 8.80
N GLN A 60 15.35 -14.77 9.31
CA GLN A 60 14.34 -13.71 9.43
C GLN A 60 13.81 -13.30 8.06
N ALA A 61 14.69 -13.10 7.06
CA ALA A 61 14.31 -12.79 5.69
C ALA A 61 13.46 -13.89 5.06
N PHE A 62 13.85 -15.15 5.22
CA PHE A 62 13.09 -16.30 4.71
C PHE A 62 11.68 -16.37 5.31
N ARG A 63 11.53 -16.22 6.62
CA ARG A 63 10.22 -16.19 7.28
C ARG A 63 9.37 -15.02 6.79
N PHE A 64 9.99 -13.86 6.66
CA PHE A 64 9.34 -12.66 6.15
C PHE A 64 8.80 -12.88 4.74
N GLU A 65 9.62 -13.35 3.81
CA GLU A 65 9.23 -13.60 2.42
C GLU A 65 8.15 -14.69 2.31
N THR A 66 8.27 -15.77 3.05
CA THR A 66 7.32 -16.87 3.05
C THR A 66 5.92 -16.40 3.48
N LEU A 67 5.84 -15.68 4.60
CA LEU A 67 4.56 -15.17 5.10
C LEU A 67 3.99 -14.06 4.20
N LEU A 68 4.84 -13.16 3.70
CA LEU A 68 4.43 -12.10 2.77
C LEU A 68 3.82 -12.70 1.50
N ASN A 69 4.50 -13.66 0.88
CA ASN A 69 4.03 -14.32 -0.33
C ASN A 69 2.72 -15.08 -0.11
N PHE A 70 2.55 -15.71 1.05
CA PHE A 70 1.30 -16.36 1.41
C PHE A 70 0.15 -15.35 1.48
N ILE A 71 0.32 -14.23 2.18
CA ILE A 71 -0.69 -13.18 2.32
C ILE A 71 -1.03 -12.57 0.94
N LEU A 72 -0.03 -12.26 0.12
CA LEU A 72 -0.24 -11.70 -1.22
C LEU A 72 -0.99 -12.66 -2.15
N LYS A 73 -0.81 -13.96 -2.00
CA LYS A 73 -1.56 -14.97 -2.74
C LYS A 73 -3.02 -15.07 -2.30
N GLU A 74 -3.28 -15.02 -1.00
CA GLU A 74 -4.63 -15.08 -0.43
C GLU A 74 -5.43 -13.79 -0.71
N VAL A 75 -4.75 -12.63 -0.69
CA VAL A 75 -5.35 -11.31 -0.94
C VAL A 75 -4.89 -10.77 -2.30
N SER A 76 -5.19 -11.53 -3.37
CA SER A 76 -4.69 -11.26 -4.72
C SER A 76 -5.20 -9.95 -5.35
N GLU A 77 -6.28 -9.37 -4.83
CA GLU A 77 -6.84 -8.09 -5.30
C GLU A 77 -6.11 -6.87 -4.74
N MET A 78 -5.21 -7.08 -3.78
CA MET A 78 -4.45 -6.00 -3.17
C MET A 78 -3.41 -5.44 -4.17
N THR A 79 -3.54 -4.15 -4.49
CA THR A 79 -2.66 -3.48 -5.45
C THR A 79 -1.46 -2.84 -4.79
N THR A 80 -0.33 -2.81 -5.49
CA THR A 80 0.85 -2.06 -5.05
C THR A 80 0.58 -0.56 -5.04
N LYS A 81 1.07 0.14 -4.03
CA LYS A 81 1.04 1.61 -4.00
C LYS A 81 1.93 2.19 -5.09
N ASP A 82 1.45 3.25 -5.72
CA ASP A 82 2.30 4.09 -6.55
C ASP A 82 3.38 4.75 -5.65
N LYS A 83 4.65 4.46 -5.93
CA LYS A 83 5.78 5.04 -5.18
C LYS A 83 6.02 6.52 -5.50
N LYS A 84 5.45 7.03 -6.60
CA LYS A 84 5.55 8.44 -6.99
C LYS A 84 4.50 9.26 -6.26
N ARG A 85 4.89 9.93 -5.20
CA ARG A 85 3.98 10.81 -4.45
C ARG A 85 3.78 12.18 -5.08
N ALA A 86 4.77 12.70 -5.80
CA ALA A 86 4.72 14.03 -6.38
C ALA A 86 4.40 13.99 -7.87
N PHE A 87 3.51 14.86 -8.33
CA PHE A 87 3.28 15.09 -9.73
C PHE A 87 4.53 15.70 -10.39
N THR A 88 4.90 15.20 -11.58
CA THR A 88 5.96 15.80 -12.40
C THR A 88 5.52 17.19 -12.88
N ASP A 89 6.48 18.02 -13.33
CA ASP A 89 6.16 19.35 -13.89
C ASP A 89 5.21 19.24 -15.08
N GLN A 90 5.39 18.26 -15.95
CA GLN A 90 4.48 18.01 -17.08
C GLN A 90 3.07 17.66 -16.63
N GLN A 91 2.93 16.81 -15.61
CA GLN A 91 1.63 16.47 -15.03
C GLN A 91 0.99 17.69 -14.36
N ARG A 92 1.77 18.51 -13.66
CA ARG A 92 1.31 19.76 -13.07
C ARG A 92 0.76 20.73 -14.11
N VAL A 93 1.48 20.94 -15.21
CA VAL A 93 1.00 21.77 -16.32
C VAL A 93 -0.33 21.23 -16.87
N ALA A 94 -0.41 19.93 -17.13
CA ALA A 94 -1.62 19.30 -17.66
C ALA A 94 -2.82 19.43 -16.67
N ILE A 95 -2.62 19.18 -15.37
CA ILE A 95 -3.64 19.36 -14.35
C ILE A 95 -4.14 20.80 -14.32
N TYR A 96 -3.24 21.77 -14.31
CA TYR A 96 -3.59 23.18 -14.30
C TYR A 96 -4.44 23.59 -15.53
N GLN A 97 -4.06 23.12 -16.72
CA GLN A 97 -4.79 23.37 -17.96
C GLN A 97 -6.18 22.74 -17.97
N ILE A 98 -6.31 21.50 -17.49
CA ILE A 98 -7.62 20.80 -17.41
C ILE A 98 -8.61 21.57 -16.55
N TYR A 99 -8.15 22.17 -15.47
CA TYR A 99 -9.01 22.89 -14.52
C TYR A 99 -8.95 24.41 -14.70
N GLU A 100 -8.28 24.91 -15.74
CA GLU A 100 -8.18 26.34 -16.06
C GLU A 100 -7.73 27.22 -14.88
N GLY A 101 -6.88 26.66 -13.99
CA GLY A 101 -6.43 27.31 -12.77
C GLY A 101 -7.52 27.47 -11.69
N ILE A 102 -8.66 26.81 -11.81
CA ILE A 102 -9.76 26.91 -10.85
C ILE A 102 -9.57 25.90 -9.70
N CYS A 103 -9.52 26.40 -8.46
CA CYS A 103 -9.50 25.56 -7.26
C CYS A 103 -10.76 24.71 -7.18
N GLN A 104 -10.60 23.39 -7.07
CA GLN A 104 -11.72 22.44 -7.11
C GLN A 104 -12.56 22.40 -5.81
N VAL A 105 -12.14 23.13 -4.79
CA VAL A 105 -12.87 23.26 -3.51
C VAL A 105 -13.60 24.59 -3.40
N CYS A 106 -12.89 25.72 -3.49
CA CYS A 106 -13.52 27.04 -3.30
C CYS A 106 -13.87 27.76 -4.60
N GLN A 107 -13.58 27.16 -5.76
CA GLN A 107 -13.87 27.70 -7.10
C GLN A 107 -13.17 29.04 -7.43
N SER A 108 -12.19 29.47 -6.63
CA SER A 108 -11.40 30.67 -6.94
C SER A 108 -10.34 30.34 -8.00
N HIS A 109 -10.01 31.31 -8.84
CA HIS A 109 -8.86 31.22 -9.73
C HIS A 109 -7.56 31.31 -8.90
N VAL A 110 -6.57 30.50 -9.27
CA VAL A 110 -5.24 30.44 -8.65
C VAL A 110 -4.19 30.51 -9.75
N GLU A 111 -3.20 31.36 -9.61
CA GLU A 111 -2.09 31.46 -10.55
C GLU A 111 -1.25 30.18 -10.57
N PHE A 112 -0.67 29.84 -11.75
CA PHE A 112 0.14 28.62 -11.91
C PHE A 112 1.29 28.51 -10.92
N ALA A 113 1.89 29.65 -10.53
CA ALA A 113 2.98 29.69 -9.56
C ALA A 113 2.54 29.40 -8.13
N GLU A 114 1.25 29.56 -7.81
CA GLU A 114 0.69 29.50 -6.45
C GLU A 114 -0.20 28.29 -6.22
N TYR A 115 -0.56 27.57 -7.29
CA TYR A 115 -1.44 26.44 -7.14
C TYR A 115 -0.73 25.19 -6.58
N HIS A 116 -1.48 24.37 -5.87
CA HIS A 116 -1.07 23.07 -5.40
C HIS A 116 -1.72 21.98 -6.26
N ALA A 117 -0.90 21.13 -6.91
CA ALA A 117 -1.37 19.90 -7.51
C ALA A 117 -1.60 18.87 -6.39
N ASP A 118 -2.84 18.50 -6.18
CA ASP A 118 -3.24 17.58 -5.12
C ASP A 118 -3.95 16.34 -5.68
N HIS A 119 -3.91 15.23 -4.96
CA HIS A 119 -4.58 14.00 -5.35
C HIS A 119 -6.05 14.04 -4.93
N LYS A 120 -7.00 13.80 -5.86
CA LYS A 120 -8.44 13.66 -5.53
C LYS A 120 -8.64 12.52 -4.53
N ASN A 121 -8.17 11.33 -4.88
CA ASN A 121 -8.01 10.23 -3.95
C ASN A 121 -6.62 10.32 -3.33
N PRO A 122 -6.48 10.53 -2.01
CA PRO A 122 -5.18 10.74 -1.36
C PRO A 122 -4.19 9.60 -1.64
N HIS A 123 -2.93 9.96 -1.86
CA HIS A 123 -1.86 8.97 -2.04
C HIS A 123 -1.73 8.03 -0.82
N SER A 124 -1.97 8.54 0.40
CA SER A 124 -2.00 7.75 1.64
C SER A 124 -3.13 6.70 1.65
N ALA A 125 -4.19 6.93 0.87
CA ALA A 125 -5.31 6.00 0.71
C ALA A 125 -5.18 5.12 -0.56
N GLY A 126 -3.99 5.09 -1.19
CA GLY A 126 -3.73 4.28 -2.38
C GLY A 126 -4.03 5.00 -3.71
N GLY A 127 -4.25 6.31 -3.68
CA GLY A 127 -4.44 7.09 -4.90
C GLY A 127 -3.15 7.18 -5.72
N GLU A 128 -3.24 6.88 -7.01
CA GLU A 128 -2.11 6.92 -7.94
C GLU A 128 -1.76 8.36 -8.36
N THR A 129 -0.47 8.62 -8.60
CA THR A 129 0.03 9.91 -9.10
C THR A 129 -0.08 9.98 -10.63
N LYS A 130 -1.32 10.17 -11.09
CA LYS A 130 -1.66 10.33 -12.51
C LYS A 130 -2.58 11.54 -12.72
N ILE A 131 -2.55 12.12 -13.92
CA ILE A 131 -3.28 13.37 -14.26
C ILE A 131 -4.78 13.24 -13.91
N SER A 132 -5.40 12.09 -14.18
CA SER A 132 -6.84 11.85 -13.89
C SER A 132 -7.18 11.91 -12.40
N ASN A 133 -6.21 11.62 -11.53
CA ASN A 133 -6.33 11.72 -10.07
C ASN A 133 -5.82 13.06 -9.52
N GLY A 134 -5.29 13.94 -10.38
CA GLY A 134 -4.85 15.29 -10.00
C GLY A 134 -5.98 16.28 -9.96
N GLN A 135 -5.85 17.31 -9.11
CA GLN A 135 -6.73 18.47 -9.05
C GLN A 135 -5.97 19.74 -8.67
N VAL A 136 -6.55 20.90 -9.02
CA VAL A 136 -6.04 22.21 -8.63
C VAL A 136 -6.60 22.61 -7.27
N LEU A 137 -5.75 22.95 -6.32
CA LEU A 137 -6.15 23.57 -5.04
C LEU A 137 -5.38 24.87 -4.81
N CYS A 138 -6.04 25.86 -4.17
CA CYS A 138 -5.33 26.98 -3.57
C CYS A 138 -4.65 26.57 -2.25
N ALA A 139 -3.72 27.36 -1.76
CA ALA A 139 -2.95 27.05 -0.56
C ALA A 139 -3.84 26.75 0.67
N SER A 140 -4.89 27.56 0.89
CA SER A 140 -5.79 27.38 2.03
C SER A 140 -6.61 26.09 1.93
N CYS A 141 -7.17 25.77 0.76
CA CYS A 141 -7.94 24.52 0.55
C CYS A 141 -7.04 23.28 0.65
N ASN A 142 -5.81 23.35 0.15
CA ASN A 142 -4.84 22.29 0.27
C ASN A 142 -4.46 22.01 1.73
N LEU A 143 -4.25 23.07 2.52
CA LEU A 143 -3.95 22.96 3.94
C LEU A 143 -5.12 22.34 4.73
N HIS A 144 -6.34 22.80 4.48
CA HIS A 144 -7.54 22.23 5.11
C HIS A 144 -7.75 20.76 4.80
N LYS A 145 -7.54 20.37 3.55
CA LYS A 145 -7.63 18.95 3.16
C LYS A 145 -6.59 18.09 3.87
N SER A 146 -5.34 18.58 3.98
CA SER A 146 -4.26 17.87 4.67
C SER A 146 -4.50 17.70 6.17
N ALA A 147 -5.23 18.61 6.81
CA ALA A 147 -5.58 18.55 8.23
C ALA A 147 -6.77 17.60 8.53
N SER A 148 -7.48 17.15 7.50
CA SER A 148 -8.69 16.30 7.63
C SER A 148 -8.37 14.80 7.43
N HIS A 149 -7.12 14.44 7.21
CA HIS A 149 -6.59 13.10 7.05
C HIS A 149 -5.48 12.83 8.05
#